data_be54fdea755d1dff632d692ce65c101e
#
_entry.id   be54fdea755d1dff632d692ce65c101e
#
_cell.length_a   1.000
_cell.length_b   1.000
_cell.length_c   1.000
_cell.angle_alpha   90.00
_cell.angle_beta   90.00
_cell.angle_gamma   90.00
#
_symmetry.space_group_name_H-M   'P 1'
#
loop_
_entity.id
_entity.type
_entity.pdbx_description
1 polymer ?
#
loop_
_entity_poly.entity_id
_entity_poly.type
_entity_poly.pdbx_seq_one_letter_code
_entity_poly.pdbx_strand_id
1 'polypeptide(L)'
;MASTMPSDMSADVVVVGAGPGGSSTAYHLARAGLDVILLEKSPFPRDKICGDGLTPAAVHELIAMGVDTTGWMRNRGLTVIGGGHTVHMDWPDQKSLPGYGMTRARMDLDHALA
;
A
#
# COMPACT_ATOMS: atom_id res chain seq x y z
N MET A 1 22.50 5.14 -7.52
CA MET A 1 23.60 4.58 -6.70
C MET A 1 23.02 3.65 -5.65
N ALA A 2 23.46 2.43 -5.59
CA ALA A 2 23.13 1.55 -4.47
C ALA A 2 23.83 2.08 -3.21
N SER A 3 23.10 2.33 -2.12
CA SER A 3 23.74 2.62 -0.83
C SER A 3 24.35 1.32 -0.29
N THR A 4 25.63 1.37 0.01
CA THR A 4 26.34 0.26 0.64
C THR A 4 25.96 0.27 2.12
N MET A 5 25.26 -0.78 2.57
CA MET A 5 24.97 -0.94 3.99
C MET A 5 26.21 -1.45 4.73
N PRO A 6 26.47 -0.98 5.96
CA PRO A 6 27.50 -1.60 6.80
C PRO A 6 27.20 -3.09 6.99
N SER A 7 28.24 -3.92 6.98
CA SER A 7 28.11 -5.37 7.08
C SER A 7 27.69 -5.90 8.46
N ASP A 8 27.55 -5.00 9.43
CA ASP A 8 27.30 -5.29 10.85
C ASP A 8 26.04 -4.60 11.41
N MET A 9 25.09 -4.21 10.54
CA MET A 9 23.80 -3.74 11.02
C MET A 9 22.99 -4.90 11.60
N SER A 10 22.39 -4.67 12.74
CA SER A 10 21.48 -5.61 13.40
C SER A 10 20.14 -4.95 13.71
N ALA A 11 19.10 -5.72 13.67
CA ALA A 11 17.75 -5.30 14.03
C ALA A 11 16.96 -6.50 14.58
N ASP A 12 15.81 -6.24 15.21
CA ASP A 12 14.90 -7.30 15.63
C ASP A 12 14.29 -8.01 14.43
N VAL A 13 13.97 -7.24 13.36
CA VAL A 13 13.34 -7.75 12.14
C VAL A 13 13.94 -7.09 10.91
N VAL A 14 14.17 -7.89 9.88
CA VAL A 14 14.51 -7.41 8.53
C VAL A 14 13.34 -7.70 7.60
N VAL A 15 12.78 -6.65 6.98
CA VAL A 15 11.73 -6.75 5.98
C VAL A 15 12.34 -6.52 4.61
N VAL A 16 12.17 -7.46 3.71
CA VAL A 16 12.72 -7.39 2.35
C VAL A 16 11.60 -7.05 1.36
N GLY A 17 11.73 -5.92 0.71
CA GLY A 17 10.75 -5.35 -0.21
C GLY A 17 9.91 -4.26 0.46
N ALA A 18 10.01 -3.02 -0.04
CA ALA A 18 9.28 -1.86 0.45
C ALA A 18 8.07 -1.52 -0.43
N GLY A 19 7.42 -2.52 -0.98
CA GLY A 19 6.07 -2.39 -1.56
C GLY A 19 5.02 -2.19 -0.46
N PRO A 20 3.72 -2.12 -0.81
CA PRO A 20 2.67 -1.89 0.19
C PRO A 20 2.67 -2.89 1.34
N GLY A 21 2.91 -4.18 1.06
CA GLY A 21 2.98 -5.21 2.09
C GLY A 21 4.18 -5.05 3.03
N GLY A 22 5.37 -4.85 2.48
CA GLY A 22 6.58 -4.68 3.27
C GLY A 22 6.60 -3.38 4.07
N SER A 23 6.22 -2.28 3.44
CA SER A 23 6.11 -0.98 4.13
C SER A 23 5.09 -1.00 5.26
N SER A 24 3.91 -1.59 5.04
CA SER A 24 2.89 -1.74 6.08
C SER A 24 3.37 -2.63 7.22
N THR A 25 4.03 -3.74 6.91
CA THR A 25 4.63 -4.63 7.91
C THR A 25 5.67 -3.91 8.74
N ALA A 26 6.59 -3.20 8.11
CA ALA A 26 7.62 -2.42 8.79
C ALA A 26 7.02 -1.35 9.70
N TYR A 27 5.99 -0.64 9.22
CA TYR A 27 5.27 0.35 10.00
C TYR A 27 4.69 -0.24 11.29
N HIS A 28 3.95 -1.34 11.19
CA HIS A 28 3.31 -1.95 12.36
C HIS A 28 4.32 -2.55 13.34
N LEU A 29 5.40 -3.16 12.85
CA LEU A 29 6.47 -3.69 13.69
C LEU A 29 7.20 -2.57 14.44
N ALA A 30 7.56 -1.49 13.74
CA ALA A 30 8.19 -0.33 14.36
C ALA A 30 7.28 0.33 15.39
N ARG A 31 5.99 0.44 15.11
CA ARG A 31 5.00 0.97 16.04
C ARG A 31 4.82 0.08 17.28
N ALA A 32 5.07 -1.21 17.16
CA ALA A 32 5.08 -2.16 18.28
C ALA A 32 6.37 -2.09 19.12
N GLY A 33 7.32 -1.22 18.75
CA GLY A 33 8.56 -1.00 19.50
C GLY A 33 9.73 -1.86 19.04
N LEU A 34 9.61 -2.58 17.93
CA LEU A 34 10.70 -3.38 17.37
C LEU A 34 11.64 -2.51 16.53
N ASP A 35 12.90 -2.86 16.54
CA ASP A 35 13.90 -2.28 15.64
C ASP A 35 13.81 -2.98 14.27
N VAL A 36 13.54 -2.23 13.21
CA VAL A 36 13.21 -2.77 11.89
C VAL A 36 14.15 -2.22 10.82
N ILE A 37 14.74 -3.10 10.03
CA ILE A 37 15.42 -2.74 8.79
C ILE A 37 14.50 -3.07 7.62
N LEU A 38 14.18 -2.06 6.79
CA LEU A 38 13.42 -2.23 5.56
C LEU A 38 14.36 -2.12 4.36
N LEU A 39 14.43 -3.18 3.57
CA LEU A 39 15.29 -3.27 2.39
C LEU A 39 14.45 -3.19 1.11
N GLU A 40 14.90 -2.40 0.15
CA GLU A 40 14.30 -2.32 -1.19
C GLU A 40 15.40 -2.34 -2.25
N LYS A 41 15.20 -3.15 -3.29
CA LYS A 41 16.18 -3.28 -4.37
C LYS A 41 16.23 -2.11 -5.34
N SER A 42 15.15 -1.32 -5.40
CA SER A 42 15.00 -0.22 -6.36
C SER A 42 14.85 1.11 -5.65
N PRO A 43 15.50 2.20 -6.10
CA PRO A 43 15.28 3.53 -5.54
C PRO A 43 13.86 4.02 -5.81
N PHE A 44 13.27 4.76 -4.88
CA PHE A 44 12.00 5.43 -5.06
C PHE A 44 12.18 6.84 -5.68
N PRO A 45 11.21 7.35 -6.45
CA PRO A 45 10.00 6.65 -6.90
C PRO A 45 10.32 5.57 -7.94
N ARG A 46 9.57 4.47 -7.92
CA ARG A 46 9.69 3.39 -8.89
C ARG A 46 8.32 2.91 -9.34
N ASP A 47 8.22 2.47 -10.59
CA ASP A 47 7.03 1.84 -11.10
C ASP A 47 6.93 0.36 -10.67
N LYS A 48 5.72 -0.16 -10.64
CA LYS A 48 5.41 -1.56 -10.38
C LYS A 48 4.23 -1.98 -11.25
N ILE A 49 4.43 -3.00 -12.06
CA ILE A 49 3.36 -3.58 -12.88
C ILE A 49 2.39 -4.34 -11.96
N CYS A 50 1.39 -3.62 -11.47
CA CYS A 50 0.36 -4.14 -10.59
C CYS A 50 -0.83 -3.18 -10.62
N GLY A 51 -2.05 -3.66 -10.33
CA GLY A 51 -3.24 -2.81 -10.32
C GLY A 51 -3.12 -1.64 -9.34
N ASP A 52 -3.64 -0.50 -9.76
CA ASP A 52 -3.64 0.75 -9.00
C ASP A 52 -4.90 0.92 -8.14
N GLY A 53 -5.80 -0.07 -8.16
CA GLY A 53 -7.05 -0.05 -7.41
C GLY A 53 -6.88 -0.46 -5.96
N LEU A 54 -7.49 0.31 -5.07
CA LEU A 54 -7.49 0.08 -3.63
C LEU A 54 -8.93 -0.21 -3.17
N THR A 55 -9.11 -1.34 -2.52
CA THR A 55 -10.40 -1.69 -1.89
C THR A 55 -10.66 -0.83 -0.65
N PRO A 56 -11.92 -0.75 -0.16
CA PRO A 56 -12.21 -0.07 1.10
C PRO A 56 -11.35 -0.54 2.28
N ALA A 57 -11.03 -1.83 2.35
CA ALA A 57 -10.16 -2.36 3.40
C ALA A 57 -8.72 -1.81 3.27
N ALA A 58 -8.19 -1.74 2.05
CA ALA A 58 -6.88 -1.15 1.81
C ALA A 58 -6.86 0.35 2.15
N VAL A 59 -7.90 1.08 1.80
CA VAL A 59 -8.04 2.50 2.15
C VAL A 59 -8.10 2.69 3.66
N HIS A 60 -8.84 1.84 4.36
CA HIS A 60 -8.91 1.85 5.82
C HIS A 60 -7.52 1.71 6.46
N GLU A 61 -6.72 0.75 6.00
CA GLU A 61 -5.36 0.54 6.49
C GLU A 61 -4.45 1.75 6.22
N LEU A 62 -4.53 2.34 5.05
CA LEU A 62 -3.75 3.55 4.72
C LEU A 62 -4.10 4.71 5.65
N ILE A 63 -5.37 4.94 5.90
CA ILE A 63 -5.84 5.98 6.83
C ILE A 63 -5.37 5.67 8.26
N ALA A 64 -5.48 4.43 8.70
CA ALA A 64 -5.03 4.01 10.02
C ALA A 64 -3.52 4.17 10.22
N MET A 65 -2.73 4.02 9.18
CA MET A 65 -1.29 4.28 9.19
C MET A 65 -0.93 5.77 9.07
N GLY A 66 -1.91 6.65 8.92
CA GLY A 66 -1.68 8.09 8.82
C GLY A 66 -1.24 8.58 7.44
N VAL A 67 -1.46 7.79 6.39
CA VAL A 67 -1.15 8.20 5.02
C VAL A 67 -2.11 9.30 4.57
N ASP A 68 -1.58 10.40 4.06
CA ASP A 68 -2.38 11.48 3.49
C ASP A 68 -2.91 11.07 2.11
N THR A 69 -4.22 10.83 2.04
CA THR A 69 -4.92 10.45 0.81
C THR A 69 -5.65 11.62 0.14
N THR A 70 -5.36 12.86 0.55
CA THR A 70 -5.97 14.05 -0.02
C THR A 70 -5.71 14.13 -1.52
N GLY A 71 -6.77 14.34 -2.29
CA GLY A 71 -6.72 14.46 -3.74
C GLY A 71 -6.64 13.14 -4.51
N TRP A 72 -6.60 12.01 -3.83
CA TRP A 72 -6.66 10.71 -4.49
C TRP A 72 -8.07 10.45 -5.04
N MET A 73 -8.14 9.77 -6.17
CA MET A 73 -9.41 9.45 -6.80
C MET A 73 -10.16 8.39 -6.01
N ARG A 74 -11.41 8.69 -5.63
CA ARG A 74 -12.31 7.73 -5.00
C ARG A 74 -13.15 7.00 -6.04
N ASN A 75 -13.45 5.73 -5.80
CA ASN A 75 -14.36 4.93 -6.60
C ASN A 75 -15.46 4.33 -5.73
N ARG A 76 -16.63 4.08 -6.35
CA ARG A 76 -17.83 3.58 -5.65
C ARG A 76 -17.96 2.07 -5.69
N GLY A 77 -17.18 1.40 -6.53
CA GLY A 77 -17.32 -0.03 -6.72
C GLY A 77 -16.50 -0.54 -7.89
N LEU A 78 -16.91 -1.68 -8.38
CA LEU A 78 -16.27 -2.39 -9.49
C LEU A 78 -17.25 -2.59 -10.63
N THR A 79 -16.75 -2.54 -11.85
CA THR A 79 -17.46 -3.01 -13.04
C THR A 79 -16.72 -4.23 -13.58
N VAL A 80 -17.39 -5.34 -13.65
CA VAL A 80 -16.84 -6.59 -14.20
C VAL A 80 -17.49 -6.84 -15.57
N ILE A 81 -16.66 -7.01 -16.58
CA ILE A 81 -17.09 -7.25 -17.97
C ILE A 81 -16.48 -8.59 -18.42
N GLY A 82 -17.34 -9.49 -18.87
CA GLY A 82 -16.90 -10.79 -19.38
C GLY A 82 -18.07 -11.64 -19.87
N GLY A 83 -17.79 -12.56 -20.79
CA GLY A 83 -18.82 -13.48 -21.33
C GLY A 83 -20.04 -12.79 -21.96
N GLY A 84 -19.87 -11.58 -22.49
CA GLY A 84 -20.98 -10.79 -23.03
C GLY A 84 -21.86 -10.11 -21.97
N HIS A 85 -21.45 -10.13 -20.72
CA HIS A 85 -22.16 -9.53 -19.60
C HIS A 85 -21.35 -8.42 -18.95
N THR A 86 -22.07 -7.43 -18.37
CA THR A 86 -21.50 -6.36 -17.56
C THR A 86 -22.22 -6.32 -16.22
N VAL A 87 -21.45 -6.39 -15.13
CA VAL A 87 -21.99 -6.33 -13.77
C VAL A 87 -21.34 -5.15 -13.04
N HIS A 88 -22.18 -4.29 -12.48
CA HIS A 88 -21.75 -3.19 -11.61
C HIS A 88 -21.99 -3.59 -10.16
N MET A 89 -20.95 -3.48 -9.33
CA MET A 89 -21.02 -3.82 -7.91
C MET A 89 -20.51 -2.64 -7.10
N ASP A 90 -21.42 -2.00 -6.37
CA ASP A 90 -21.02 -0.95 -5.41
C ASP A 90 -20.33 -1.58 -4.20
N TRP A 91 -19.40 -0.85 -3.60
CA TRP A 91 -18.84 -1.27 -2.32
C TRP A 91 -19.94 -1.34 -1.27
N PRO A 92 -20.02 -2.43 -0.50
CA PRO A 92 -21.04 -2.55 0.53
C PRO A 92 -20.84 -1.55 1.66
N ASP A 93 -21.93 -1.05 2.22
CA ASP A 93 -21.88 -0.28 3.45
C ASP A 93 -21.49 -1.17 4.62
N GLN A 94 -20.34 -0.87 5.22
CA GLN A 94 -19.84 -1.54 6.40
C GLN A 94 -19.48 -0.49 7.46
N LYS A 95 -19.92 -0.73 8.71
CA LYS A 95 -19.67 0.23 9.80
C LYS A 95 -18.21 0.49 10.10
N SER A 96 -17.34 -0.49 9.81
CA SER A 96 -15.91 -0.45 10.13
C SER A 96 -15.00 -0.04 8.96
N LEU A 97 -15.54 0.07 7.75
CA LEU A 97 -14.77 0.40 6.55
C LEU A 97 -15.34 1.61 5.84
N PRO A 98 -14.53 2.41 5.14
CA PRO A 98 -15.05 3.44 4.27
C PRO A 98 -15.92 2.83 3.17
N GLY A 99 -16.99 3.50 2.78
CA GLY A 99 -17.90 3.06 1.70
C GLY A 99 -17.34 3.33 0.29
N TYR A 100 -16.03 3.49 0.16
CA TYR A 100 -15.36 3.77 -1.10
C TYR A 100 -14.00 3.11 -1.19
N GLY A 101 -13.59 2.78 -2.39
CA GLY A 101 -12.20 2.48 -2.71
C GLY A 101 -11.48 3.71 -3.24
N MET A 102 -10.20 3.55 -3.55
CA MET A 102 -9.39 4.60 -4.18
C MET A 102 -8.59 4.06 -5.33
N THR A 103 -8.09 4.97 -6.15
CA THR A 103 -7.14 4.67 -7.21
C THR A 103 -5.91 5.56 -7.03
N ARG A 104 -4.74 4.94 -7.00
CA ARG A 104 -3.47 5.64 -6.95
C ARG A 104 -2.40 4.84 -7.69
N ALA A 105 -1.67 5.49 -8.60
CA ALA A 105 -0.59 4.83 -9.30
C ALA A 105 0.45 4.27 -8.33
N ARG A 106 0.92 3.04 -8.57
CA ARG A 106 1.87 2.36 -7.70
C ARG A 106 3.17 3.13 -7.50
N MET A 107 3.62 3.88 -8.51
CA MET A 107 4.78 4.77 -8.39
C MET A 107 4.61 5.76 -7.22
N ASP A 108 3.44 6.37 -7.11
CA ASP A 108 3.15 7.35 -6.07
C ASP A 108 2.77 6.71 -4.74
N LEU A 109 1.98 5.63 -4.78
CA LEU A 109 1.55 4.92 -3.58
C LEU A 109 2.74 4.32 -2.83
N ASP A 110 3.57 3.58 -3.52
CA ASP A 110 4.72 2.90 -2.93
C ASP A 110 5.73 3.92 -2.37
N HIS A 111 5.94 5.03 -3.08
CA HIS A 111 6.80 6.11 -2.62
C HIS A 111 6.25 6.81 -1.36
N ALA A 112 4.94 6.98 -1.27
CA ALA A 112 4.30 7.58 -0.11
C ALA A 112 4.37 6.67 1.14
N LEU A 113 4.42 5.34 0.94
CA LEU A 113 4.47 4.36 2.04
C LEU A 113 5.90 4.13 2.55
N ALA A 114 6.87 4.19 1.68
CA ALA A 114 8.27 3.94 2.01
C ALA A 114 8.95 5.17 2.61
#